data_16a3a9df48a39209a04f6b619e8bb6d5
#
_entry.id   16a3a9df48a39209a04f6b619e8bb6d5
#
_cell.length_a   1.000
_cell.length_b   1.000
_cell.length_c   1.000
_cell.angle_alpha   90.00
_cell.angle_beta   90.00
_cell.angle_gamma   90.00
#
_symmetry.space_group_name_H-M   'P 1'
#
loop_
_entity.id
_entity.type
_entity.pdbx_description
1 polymer ?
#
loop_
_entity_poly.entity_id
_entity_poly.type
_entity_poly.pdbx_seq_one_letter_code
_entity_poly.pdbx_strand_id
1 'polypeptide(L)'
;MYVLNFYSPVFVDQLKRGRKTATIRLGDKSGKYRKGHVVLITVGFQHAPREKIFEAVIDAVEVKRVRELSPRDIEHDNPEFRRLEETVHFLEQIYGRGVSEDDTVTVVRFSAILERPEELSERFAPGRPSQN
;
A
#
# COMPACT_ATOMS: atom_id res chain seq x y z
N MET A 1 7.07 -3.83 -14.08
CA MET A 1 6.17 -3.29 -13.04
C MET A 1 6.64 -3.78 -11.69
N TYR A 2 6.81 -2.89 -10.75
CA TYR A 2 7.18 -3.28 -9.41
C TYR A 2 5.98 -3.83 -8.65
N VAL A 3 6.28 -4.72 -7.73
CA VAL A 3 5.28 -5.28 -6.81
C VAL A 3 5.43 -4.57 -5.47
N LEU A 4 4.32 -4.18 -4.90
CA LEU A 4 4.26 -3.65 -3.54
C LEU A 4 3.61 -4.74 -2.69
N ASN A 5 4.45 -5.53 -2.04
CA ASN A 5 3.98 -6.69 -1.28
C ASN A 5 3.85 -6.37 0.21
N PHE A 6 2.78 -6.86 0.82
CA PHE A 6 2.52 -6.73 2.24
C PHE A 6 2.59 -8.09 2.90
N TYR A 7 3.17 -8.14 4.09
CA TYR A 7 3.61 -9.38 4.72
C TYR A 7 2.66 -9.89 5.80
N SER A 8 1.47 -9.32 5.91
CA SER A 8 0.48 -9.78 6.89
C SER A 8 -0.88 -9.93 6.25
N PRO A 9 -1.56 -11.06 6.47
CA PRO A 9 -2.91 -11.27 5.92
C PRO A 9 -3.94 -10.27 6.45
N VAL A 10 -3.63 -9.58 7.56
CA VAL A 10 -4.55 -8.57 8.09
C VAL A 10 -4.75 -7.42 7.10
N PHE A 11 -3.80 -7.20 6.19
CA PHE A 11 -3.92 -6.11 5.22
C PHE A 11 -4.84 -6.42 4.04
N VAL A 12 -5.19 -7.69 3.80
CA VAL A 12 -6.06 -8.03 2.66
C VAL A 12 -7.38 -7.26 2.73
N ASP A 13 -8.06 -7.34 3.86
CA ASP A 13 -9.34 -6.66 4.03
C ASP A 13 -9.19 -5.14 4.01
N GLN A 14 -8.17 -4.62 4.70
CA GLN A 14 -7.92 -3.18 4.74
C GLN A 14 -7.65 -2.61 3.35
N LEU A 15 -6.91 -3.34 2.52
CA LEU A 15 -6.61 -2.93 1.15
C LEU A 15 -7.86 -2.99 0.29
N LYS A 16 -8.59 -4.09 0.35
CA LYS A 16 -9.80 -4.28 -0.47
C LYS A 16 -10.88 -3.27 -0.14
N ARG A 17 -10.98 -2.86 1.11
CA ARG A 17 -11.97 -1.86 1.55
C ARG A 17 -11.50 -0.42 1.37
N GLY A 18 -10.28 -0.22 0.88
CA GLY A 18 -9.74 1.13 0.66
C GLY A 18 -9.39 1.86 1.95
N ARG A 19 -9.19 1.13 3.05
CA ARG A 19 -8.82 1.73 4.34
C ARG A 19 -7.33 1.89 4.49
N LYS A 20 -6.54 1.03 3.83
CA LYS A 20 -5.09 1.16 3.77
C LYS A 20 -4.74 1.76 2.43
N THR A 21 -4.24 2.99 2.44
CA THR A 21 -3.93 3.76 1.22
C THR A 21 -2.49 4.24 1.20
N ALA A 22 -1.67 3.80 2.13
CA ALA A 22 -0.26 4.13 2.18
C ALA A 22 0.51 3.00 2.82
N THR A 23 1.81 3.00 2.61
CA THR A 23 2.70 2.09 3.30
C THR A 23 3.93 2.84 3.78
N ILE A 24 4.40 2.49 4.97
CA ILE A 24 5.62 3.04 5.56
C ILE A 24 6.68 1.95 5.48
N ARG A 25 7.75 2.21 4.74
CA ARG A 25 8.85 1.27 4.52
C ARG A 25 10.12 1.81 5.13
N LEU A 26 10.86 0.97 5.83
CA LEU A 26 12.13 1.37 6.44
C LEU A 26 13.17 1.62 5.34
N GLY A 27 13.93 2.70 5.49
CA GLY A 27 14.95 3.10 4.53
C GLY A 27 14.44 4.04 3.45
N ASP A 28 15.33 4.41 2.55
CA ASP A 28 14.99 5.26 1.40
C ASP A 28 14.66 4.39 0.20
N LYS A 29 13.38 4.34 -0.16
CA LYS A 29 12.89 3.54 -1.28
C LYS A 29 12.51 4.42 -2.49
N SER A 30 12.93 5.70 -2.48
CA SER A 30 12.58 6.62 -3.57
C SER A 30 13.19 6.22 -4.91
N GLY A 31 14.25 5.41 -4.91
CA GLY A 31 14.81 4.88 -6.14
C GLY A 31 13.95 3.78 -6.77
N LYS A 32 13.12 3.15 -5.97
CA LYS A 32 12.29 2.02 -6.41
C LYS A 32 10.86 2.45 -6.75
N TYR A 33 10.29 3.35 -5.96
CA TYR A 33 8.90 3.76 -6.13
C TYR A 33 8.84 5.23 -6.52
N ARG A 34 8.09 5.56 -7.56
CA ARG A 34 7.98 6.92 -8.06
C ARG A 34 6.54 7.29 -8.32
N LYS A 35 6.22 8.55 -8.07
CA LYS A 35 4.90 9.10 -8.35
C LYS A 35 4.51 8.84 -9.81
N GLY A 36 3.29 8.39 -10.02
CA GLY A 36 2.74 8.12 -11.34
C GLY A 36 2.96 6.71 -11.83
N HIS A 37 3.84 5.96 -11.19
CA HIS A 37 4.07 4.57 -11.60
C HIS A 37 2.94 3.66 -11.15
N VAL A 38 2.67 2.63 -11.95
CA VAL A 38 1.71 1.58 -11.61
C VAL A 38 2.45 0.45 -10.93
N VAL A 39 1.89 -0.05 -9.85
CA VAL A 39 2.43 -1.19 -9.11
C VAL A 39 1.34 -2.22 -8.90
N LEU A 40 1.75 -3.48 -8.72
CA LEU A 40 0.84 -4.55 -8.35
C LEU A 40 0.86 -4.69 -6.83
N ILE A 41 -0.30 -4.52 -6.20
CA ILE A 41 -0.45 -4.70 -4.77
C ILE A 41 -0.69 -6.18 -4.49
N THR A 42 0.16 -6.76 -3.62
CA THR A 42 0.07 -8.18 -3.27
C THR A 42 0.19 -8.35 -1.76
N VAL A 43 -0.29 -9.48 -1.26
CA VAL A 43 -0.11 -9.89 0.13
C VAL A 43 0.42 -11.31 0.14
N GLY A 44 1.48 -11.57 0.89
CA GLY A 44 2.02 -12.93 1.00
C GLY A 44 3.29 -12.98 1.81
N PHE A 45 3.53 -14.15 2.38
CA PHE A 45 4.72 -14.45 3.16
C PHE A 45 5.73 -15.23 2.35
N GLN A 46 6.96 -15.38 2.91
CA GLN A 46 7.96 -16.27 2.35
C GLN A 46 7.35 -17.64 2.11
N HIS A 47 7.71 -18.25 1.00
CA HIS A 47 7.33 -19.62 0.62
C HIS A 47 5.85 -19.84 0.35
N ALA A 48 5.00 -18.83 0.52
CA ALA A 48 3.59 -18.94 0.20
C ALA A 48 3.30 -18.15 -1.09
N PRO A 49 2.32 -18.59 -1.89
CA PRO A 49 1.91 -17.81 -3.05
C PRO A 49 1.40 -16.44 -2.61
N ARG A 50 1.76 -15.42 -3.37
CA ARG A 50 1.25 -14.07 -3.11
C ARG A 50 -0.13 -13.92 -3.68
N GLU A 51 -1.03 -13.36 -2.90
CA GLU A 51 -2.36 -13.02 -3.38
C GLU A 51 -2.31 -11.66 -4.07
N LYS A 52 -2.79 -11.60 -5.30
CA LYS A 52 -2.91 -10.32 -6.03
C LYS A 52 -4.17 -9.63 -5.55
N ILE A 53 -4.04 -8.38 -5.10
CA ILE A 53 -5.17 -7.63 -4.58
C ILE A 53 -5.73 -6.69 -5.65
N PHE A 54 -4.90 -5.79 -6.17
CA PHE A 54 -5.27 -4.88 -7.27
C PHE A 54 -4.02 -4.19 -7.79
N GLU A 55 -4.16 -3.54 -8.95
CA GLU A 55 -3.14 -2.61 -9.43
C GLU A 55 -3.41 -1.24 -8.84
N ALA A 56 -2.36 -0.49 -8.61
CA ALA A 56 -2.46 0.84 -8.02
C ALA A 56 -1.52 1.81 -8.69
N VAL A 57 -1.88 3.08 -8.67
CA VAL A 57 -0.98 4.14 -9.10
C VAL A 57 -0.38 4.78 -7.84
N ILE A 58 0.91 5.06 -7.90
CA ILE A 58 1.60 5.73 -6.80
C ILE A 58 1.28 7.22 -6.88
N ASP A 59 0.67 7.75 -5.83
CA ASP A 59 0.25 9.15 -5.77
C ASP A 59 1.36 10.04 -5.21
N ALA A 60 2.16 9.53 -4.28
CA ALA A 60 3.22 10.30 -3.65
C ALA A 60 4.25 9.37 -3.02
N VAL A 61 5.49 9.82 -2.99
CA VAL A 61 6.59 9.14 -2.31
C VAL A 61 7.32 10.19 -1.49
N GLU A 62 7.38 9.98 -0.17
CA GLU A 62 8.04 10.92 0.73
C GLU A 62 9.07 10.18 1.57
N VAL A 63 10.31 10.66 1.56
CA VAL A 63 11.38 10.15 2.42
C VAL A 63 11.47 11.08 3.63
N LYS A 64 11.35 10.51 4.82
CA LYS A 64 11.39 11.32 6.04
C LYS A 64 11.91 10.48 7.19
N ARG A 65 12.13 11.11 8.33
CA ARG A 65 12.52 10.39 9.54
C ARG A 65 11.27 9.86 10.22
N VAL A 66 11.43 8.81 11.01
CA VAL A 66 10.32 8.24 11.77
C VAL A 66 9.60 9.32 12.58
N ARG A 67 10.38 10.22 13.23
CA ARG A 67 9.80 11.29 14.04
C ARG A 67 8.91 12.25 13.26
N GLU A 68 9.08 12.29 11.94
CA GLU A 68 8.33 13.20 11.06
C GLU A 68 7.04 12.61 10.52
N LEU A 69 6.75 11.35 10.86
CA LEU A 69 5.50 10.72 10.44
C LEU A 69 4.31 11.45 11.05
N SER A 70 3.35 11.79 10.20
CA SER A 70 2.14 12.48 10.64
C SER A 70 1.09 11.48 11.12
N PRO A 71 0.08 11.94 11.88
CA PRO A 71 -1.04 11.06 12.22
C PRO A 71 -1.71 10.46 10.99
N ARG A 72 -1.77 11.22 9.89
CA ARG A 72 -2.34 10.75 8.64
C ARG A 72 -1.50 9.64 8.02
N ASP A 73 -0.17 9.77 8.05
CA ASP A 73 0.73 8.73 7.57
C ASP A 73 0.47 7.42 8.33
N ILE A 74 0.36 7.52 9.63
CA ILE A 74 0.17 6.36 10.50
C ILE A 74 -1.17 5.69 10.22
N GLU A 75 -2.24 6.45 10.17
CA GLU A 75 -3.59 5.90 9.96
C GLU A 75 -3.75 5.31 8.57
N HIS A 76 -3.20 5.94 7.54
CA HIS A 76 -3.32 5.44 6.17
C HIS A 76 -2.45 4.21 5.93
N ASP A 77 -1.37 4.06 6.69
CA ASP A 77 -0.56 2.84 6.68
C ASP A 77 -1.28 1.69 7.36
N ASN A 78 -1.92 1.98 8.50
CA ASN A 78 -2.70 0.98 9.22
C ASN A 78 -3.85 1.68 9.94
N PRO A 79 -5.10 1.47 9.50
CA PRO A 79 -6.25 2.15 10.09
C PRO A 79 -6.50 1.81 11.56
N GLU A 80 -5.87 0.74 12.07
CA GLU A 80 -5.97 0.38 13.48
C GLU A 80 -5.00 1.16 14.36
N PHE A 81 -4.03 1.86 13.76
CA PHE A 81 -3.01 2.60 14.50
C PHE A 81 -3.39 4.07 14.64
N ARG A 82 -2.99 4.65 15.76
CA ARG A 82 -3.17 6.07 16.04
C ARG A 82 -1.90 6.72 16.54
N ARG A 83 -0.96 5.92 17.07
CA ARG A 83 0.25 6.44 17.71
C ARG A 83 1.51 6.01 16.98
N LEU A 84 2.50 6.87 17.03
CA LEU A 84 3.81 6.59 16.45
C LEU A 84 4.41 5.30 16.99
N GLU A 85 4.27 5.06 18.30
CA GLU A 85 4.83 3.88 18.94
C GLU A 85 4.29 2.59 18.33
N GLU A 86 3.01 2.59 17.92
CA GLU A 86 2.42 1.41 17.29
C GLU A 86 3.08 1.11 15.94
N THR A 87 3.33 2.16 15.16
CA THR A 87 4.01 2.03 13.87
C THR A 87 5.45 1.57 14.07
N VAL A 88 6.17 2.16 15.02
CA VAL A 88 7.56 1.78 15.32
C VAL A 88 7.62 0.30 15.71
N HIS A 89 6.76 -0.13 16.61
CA HIS A 89 6.74 -1.52 17.05
C HIS A 89 6.46 -2.46 15.88
N PHE A 90 5.54 -2.10 15.01
CA PHE A 90 5.20 -2.90 13.84
C PHE A 90 6.37 -3.01 12.88
N LEU A 91 7.07 -1.91 12.62
CA LEU A 91 8.27 -1.92 11.78
C LEU A 91 9.36 -2.80 12.38
N GLU A 92 9.54 -2.72 13.70
CA GLU A 92 10.54 -3.57 14.37
C GLU A 92 10.23 -5.04 14.17
N GLN A 93 8.96 -5.42 14.24
CA GLN A 93 8.57 -6.81 14.03
C GLN A 93 8.81 -7.26 12.59
N ILE A 94 8.47 -6.43 11.62
CA ILE A 94 8.63 -6.77 10.21
C ILE A 94 10.10 -6.89 9.83
N TYR A 95 10.92 -5.93 10.27
CA TYR A 95 12.32 -5.86 9.85
C TYR A 95 13.28 -6.60 10.80
N GLY A 96 12.78 -7.06 11.95
CA GLY A 96 13.58 -7.86 12.89
C GLY A 96 14.70 -7.09 13.53
N ARG A 97 14.54 -5.78 13.73
CA ARG A 97 15.55 -4.95 14.38
C ARG A 97 14.90 -3.74 15.06
N GLY A 98 15.65 -3.09 15.94
CA GLY A 98 15.20 -1.86 16.57
C GLY A 98 15.04 -0.74 15.55
N VAL A 99 14.06 0.11 15.75
CA VAL A 99 13.78 1.26 14.89
C VAL A 99 13.79 2.52 15.76
N SER A 100 14.66 3.46 15.39
CA SER A 100 14.82 4.72 16.09
C SER A 100 13.96 5.80 15.42
N GLU A 101 13.59 6.82 16.18
CA GLU A 101 12.91 7.99 15.63
C GLU A 101 13.75 8.74 14.61
N ASP A 102 15.08 8.52 14.62
CA ASP A 102 15.99 9.12 13.66
C ASP A 102 16.16 8.29 12.38
N ASP A 103 15.63 7.09 12.37
CA ASP A 103 15.74 6.24 11.18
C ASP A 103 14.95 6.83 10.02
N THR A 104 15.44 6.56 8.81
CA THR A 104 14.79 6.99 7.58
C THR A 104 13.68 6.01 7.21
N VAL A 105 12.55 6.53 6.79
CA VAL A 105 11.44 5.75 6.24
C VAL A 105 10.98 6.40 4.95
N THR A 106 10.29 5.61 4.14
CA THR A 106 9.62 6.09 2.93
C THR A 106 8.14 5.84 3.08
N VAL A 107 7.35 6.90 2.90
CA VAL A 107 5.90 6.79 2.87
C VAL A 107 5.48 6.77 1.40
N VAL A 108 4.84 5.69 0.98
CA VAL A 108 4.32 5.54 -0.38
C VAL A 108 2.81 5.58 -0.31
N ARG A 109 2.21 6.57 -0.97
CA ARG A 109 0.75 6.69 -1.05
C ARG A 109 0.30 6.19 -2.40
N PHE A 110 -0.84 5.49 -2.42
CA PHE A 110 -1.31 4.88 -3.66
C PHE A 110 -2.83 4.89 -3.72
N SER A 111 -3.34 4.76 -4.95
CA SER A 111 -4.77 4.66 -5.21
C SER A 111 -5.02 3.45 -6.09
N ALA A 112 -6.02 2.66 -5.74
CA ALA A 112 -6.39 1.49 -6.53
C ALA A 112 -6.85 1.93 -7.92
N ILE A 113 -6.43 1.19 -8.94
CA ILE A 113 -6.90 1.40 -10.30
C ILE A 113 -8.19 0.62 -10.44
N LEU A 114 -9.28 1.33 -10.73
CA LEU A 114 -10.58 0.73 -10.90
C LEU A 114 -10.66 0.05 -12.26
N GLU A 115 -11.72 -0.71 -12.48
CA GLU A 115 -11.94 -1.36 -13.76
C GLU A 115 -11.92 -0.34 -14.88
N ARG A 116 -11.34 -0.74 -16.01
CA ARG A 116 -11.26 0.14 -17.16
C ARG A 116 -12.62 0.27 -17.82
N PRO A 117 -12.91 1.42 -18.45
CA PRO A 117 -14.22 1.64 -19.07
C PRO A 117 -14.65 0.57 -20.05
N GLU A 118 -13.72 0.02 -20.85
CA GLU A 118 -14.07 -1.05 -21.78
C GLU A 118 -14.52 -2.32 -21.06
N GLU A 119 -13.99 -2.60 -19.91
CA GLU A 119 -14.42 -3.75 -19.12
C GLU A 119 -15.83 -3.52 -18.58
N LEU A 120 -16.13 -2.30 -18.15
CA LEU A 120 -17.46 -1.94 -17.69
C LEU A 120 -18.45 -2.01 -18.85
N SER A 121 -18.05 -1.53 -20.03
CA SER A 121 -18.90 -1.59 -21.22
C SER A 121 -19.28 -3.01 -21.56
N GLU A 122 -18.32 -3.91 -21.56
CA GLU A 122 -18.59 -5.32 -21.84
C GLU A 122 -19.53 -5.92 -20.81
N ARG A 123 -19.38 -5.55 -19.56
CA ARG A 123 -20.19 -6.09 -18.47
C ARG A 123 -21.64 -5.62 -18.55
N PHE A 124 -21.88 -4.39 -19.00
CA PHE A 124 -23.20 -3.78 -19.01
C PHE A 124 -23.76 -3.58 -20.41
N ALA A 125 -23.05 -4.02 -21.41
CA ALA A 125 -23.50 -3.82 -22.79
C ALA A 125 -24.79 -4.56 -23.03
N PRO A 126 -25.72 -3.94 -23.76
CA PRO A 126 -27.00 -4.58 -24.03
C PRO A 126 -26.90 -5.75 -24.97
N GLY A 127 -25.89 -5.75 -25.67
CA GLY A 127 -25.64 -6.90 -26.53
C GLY A 127 -25.19 -7.93 -25.72
N ARG A 128 -25.14 -7.38 -25.20
CA ARG A 128 -24.90 -7.50 -24.32
C ARG A 128 -25.81 -6.96 -23.64
N PRO A 129 -26.73 -6.46 -23.39
CA PRO A 129 -27.43 -5.62 -22.98
C PRO A 129 -27.28 -4.91 -22.12
N SER A 130 -27.52 -4.43 -22.22
CA SER A 130 -27.31 -3.53 -21.80
C SER A 130 -26.91 -2.79 -21.36
N GLN A 131 -26.78 -2.49 -21.63
CA GLN A 131 -26.15 -1.72 -21.56
C GLN A 131 -25.89 -1.05 -21.31
N ASN A 132 -25.84 -0.75 -21.59
CA ASN A 132 -25.33 -0.12 -21.81
C ASN A 132 -24.94 0.41 -21.75
#